data_78434e7dda864f3534d0e5ee745cb612
#
_entry.id   78434e7dda864f3534d0e5ee745cb612
#
_cell.length_a   1.000
_cell.length_b   1.000
_cell.length_c   1.000
_cell.angle_alpha   90.00
_cell.angle_beta   90.00
_cell.angle_gamma   90.00
#
_symmetry.space_group_name_H-M   'P 1'
#
loop_
_entity.id
_entity.type
_entity.pdbx_description
1 polymer ?
#
loop_
_entity_poly.entity_id
_entity_poly.type
_entity_poly.pdbx_seq_one_letter_code
_entity_poly.pdbx_strand_id
1 'polypeptide(L)'
;MAKLATELKDIHLRRLKHTVNASGKAVVARHSVGKPKGLHFVVQPTGSKSWIFRKSIGGSRRDIGLGAYPDVSLKQAQVKADAIMALIDRGIDPVLKKKSKKSKLAAQRAEEITFSELAEDFINDIAIPSWKTLKQVKRLQTYLKEYVNPHIGNILIKDLQRPHLIKMMKPLYNGTTTQRKKIPTALRIINYVEKIIALGIVQGLRPTGDNPALWKGNLALAFPKNTHKVQHQRSVDWQLMPEFMLKLQSMDKQRHPGIQEEIPCLIFQILTVARPSESRLADWSEIDLEQKVWFIPNSDAELRKSDKEWMVPLCKEAIKILKAQGPKKKGRIFNNQGDEIPDAYVSAIPDAIGYDGVAHGFRSTFETWEQETQDKNWSTDAVRLAMKHTEGDKVRAAYARGQCYAERIRLMAAYEKWLYKGETKANVIPIRKRKSG
;
A
#
# COMPACT_ATOMS: atom_id res chain seq x y z
N MET A 1 62.99 19.38 29.40
CA MET A 1 63.15 19.80 27.98
C MET A 1 62.29 18.87 27.07
N ALA A 2 61.38 19.41 26.33
CA ALA A 2 60.54 18.60 25.37
C ALA A 2 61.44 18.18 24.20
N LYS A 3 61.63 16.87 23.99
CA LYS A 3 62.34 16.32 22.82
C LYS A 3 61.73 16.90 21.54
N LEU A 4 62.52 17.69 20.80
CA LEU A 4 62.14 18.08 19.43
C LEU A 4 61.92 16.81 18.60
N ALA A 5 60.73 16.67 18.06
CA ALA A 5 60.45 15.54 17.21
C ALA A 5 61.30 15.59 15.94
N THR A 6 62.02 14.52 15.66
CA THR A 6 62.86 14.38 14.45
C THR A 6 61.96 14.54 13.21
N GLU A 7 62.35 15.38 12.26
CA GLU A 7 61.65 15.61 11.02
C GLU A 7 61.61 14.33 10.18
N LEU A 8 60.44 13.75 9.98
CA LEU A 8 60.27 12.50 9.23
C LEU A 8 60.30 12.80 7.74
N LYS A 9 61.15 12.07 6.99
CA LYS A 9 61.18 12.08 5.52
C LYS A 9 60.29 10.96 4.95
N ASP A 10 59.86 11.06 3.69
CA ASP A 10 58.95 10.09 3.08
C ASP A 10 59.44 8.64 3.12
N ILE A 11 60.77 8.43 3.00
CA ILE A 11 61.42 7.12 3.11
C ILE A 11 61.17 6.45 4.48
N HIS A 12 61.07 7.25 5.55
CA HIS A 12 60.81 6.77 6.89
C HIS A 12 59.33 6.33 7.04
N LEU A 13 58.42 7.06 6.41
CA LEU A 13 56.96 6.82 6.52
C LEU A 13 56.53 5.46 5.97
N ARG A 14 57.20 5.00 4.89
CA ARG A 14 56.92 3.68 4.30
C ARG A 14 57.19 2.53 5.25
N ARG A 15 58.19 2.65 6.12
CA ARG A 15 58.64 1.62 7.06
C ARG A 15 57.93 1.61 8.40
N LEU A 16 57.13 2.65 8.71
CA LEU A 16 56.41 2.73 9.97
C LEU A 16 55.29 1.69 10.03
N LYS A 17 55.22 1.01 11.19
CA LYS A 17 54.17 0.01 11.51
C LYS A 17 53.32 0.48 12.69
N HIS A 18 52.23 -0.18 12.94
CA HIS A 18 51.45 -0.01 14.16
C HIS A 18 52.26 -0.41 15.40
N THR A 19 51.87 0.04 16.57
CA THR A 19 52.45 -0.37 17.82
C THR A 19 51.72 -1.56 18.42
N VAL A 20 52.39 -2.29 19.33
CA VAL A 20 51.77 -3.38 20.09
C VAL A 20 51.76 -2.95 21.54
N ASN A 21 50.66 -3.10 22.24
CA ASN A 21 50.53 -2.79 23.66
C ASN A 21 51.15 -3.89 24.54
N ALA A 22 51.23 -3.65 25.86
CA ALA A 22 51.82 -4.60 26.82
C ALA A 22 51.12 -5.99 26.83
N SER A 23 49.86 -6.10 26.35
CA SER A 23 49.10 -7.35 26.23
C SER A 23 49.23 -8.00 24.85
N GLY A 24 50.13 -7.57 23.99
CA GLY A 24 50.37 -8.16 22.66
C GLY A 24 49.35 -7.73 21.58
N LYS A 25 48.40 -6.85 21.90
CA LYS A 25 47.39 -6.39 20.96
C LYS A 25 47.91 -5.23 20.10
N ALA A 26 47.70 -5.33 18.78
CA ALA A 26 48.01 -4.25 17.84
C ALA A 26 47.16 -3.00 18.11
N VAL A 27 47.78 -1.87 18.27
CA VAL A 27 47.15 -0.58 18.54
C VAL A 27 47.62 0.49 17.55
N VAL A 28 46.84 1.54 17.40
CA VAL A 28 47.14 2.66 16.50
C VAL A 28 48.43 3.36 16.89
N ALA A 29 49.40 3.41 15.98
CA ALA A 29 50.59 4.20 16.15
C ALA A 29 50.41 5.61 15.60
N ARG A 30 50.88 6.62 16.37
CA ARG A 30 50.86 8.03 15.96
C ARG A 30 52.25 8.61 16.03
N HIS A 31 52.76 8.98 14.87
CA HIS A 31 54.10 9.53 14.73
C HIS A 31 54.02 11.01 14.43
N SER A 32 54.65 11.84 15.29
CA SER A 32 54.77 13.28 14.99
C SER A 32 55.72 13.49 13.83
N VAL A 33 55.35 14.38 12.91
CA VAL A 33 56.14 14.66 11.70
C VAL A 33 57.12 15.82 11.88
N GLY A 34 56.98 16.57 12.97
CA GLY A 34 57.82 17.71 13.30
C GLY A 34 57.24 19.04 12.84
N LYS A 35 57.11 19.29 11.56
CA LYS A 35 56.56 20.53 10.98
C LYS A 35 55.43 20.22 10.00
N PRO A 36 54.30 21.00 10.05
CA PRO A 36 53.96 21.94 11.13
C PRO A 36 53.62 21.21 12.43
N LYS A 37 53.76 21.90 13.57
CA LYS A 37 53.46 21.36 14.90
C LYS A 37 52.01 20.90 15.00
N GLY A 38 51.83 19.61 15.32
CA GLY A 38 50.53 18.96 15.38
C GLY A 38 50.19 18.06 14.17
N LEU A 39 51.04 18.01 13.15
CA LEU A 39 50.92 17.04 12.08
C LEU A 39 51.42 15.66 12.52
N HIS A 40 50.55 14.66 12.40
CA HIS A 40 50.83 13.28 12.75
C HIS A 40 50.57 12.33 11.59
N PHE A 41 51.44 11.35 11.46
CA PHE A 41 51.22 10.18 10.60
C PHE A 41 50.71 9.04 11.46
N VAL A 42 49.58 8.49 11.07
CA VAL A 42 48.86 7.46 11.82
C VAL A 42 48.92 6.15 11.07
N VAL A 43 49.30 5.08 11.76
CA VAL A 43 49.30 3.72 11.24
C VAL A 43 48.28 2.90 12.04
N GLN A 44 47.31 2.38 11.36
CA GLN A 44 46.24 1.54 11.95
C GLN A 44 46.75 0.10 12.16
N PRO A 45 46.18 -0.68 13.06
CA PRO A 45 46.46 -2.12 13.21
C PRO A 45 46.31 -2.90 11.89
N THR A 46 45.42 -2.49 11.02
CA THR A 46 45.20 -3.05 9.68
C THR A 46 46.29 -2.75 8.67
N GLY A 47 47.31 -1.93 9.06
CA GLY A 47 48.36 -1.47 8.18
C GLY A 47 47.97 -0.23 7.34
N SER A 48 46.75 0.24 7.35
CA SER A 48 46.35 1.47 6.66
C SER A 48 46.99 2.69 7.30
N LYS A 49 47.41 3.66 6.46
CA LYS A 49 48.18 4.84 6.86
C LYS A 49 47.43 6.10 6.48
N SER A 50 47.41 7.10 7.37
CA SER A 50 46.71 8.36 7.15
C SER A 50 47.35 9.54 7.86
N TRP A 51 47.00 10.74 7.45
CA TRP A 51 47.47 11.99 8.03
C TRP A 51 46.41 12.60 8.92
N ILE A 52 46.81 13.04 10.12
CA ILE A 52 45.98 13.77 11.07
C ILE A 52 46.69 15.03 11.51
N PHE A 53 45.98 16.14 11.53
CA PHE A 53 46.43 17.38 12.14
C PHE A 53 45.71 17.56 13.48
N ARG A 54 46.52 17.58 14.57
CA ARG A 54 46.02 17.71 15.93
C ARG A 54 46.26 19.13 16.45
N LYS A 55 45.17 19.83 16.81
CA LYS A 55 45.24 21.19 17.34
C LYS A 55 44.18 21.38 18.41
N SER A 56 44.45 22.29 19.35
CA SER A 56 43.44 22.78 20.31
C SER A 56 42.64 23.90 19.65
N ILE A 57 41.31 23.79 19.66
CA ILE A 57 40.39 24.76 19.10
C ILE A 57 39.30 25.01 20.15
N GLY A 58 39.14 26.25 20.60
CA GLY A 58 38.18 26.60 21.65
C GLY A 58 38.36 25.82 22.95
N GLY A 59 39.61 25.60 23.39
CA GLY A 59 39.96 24.83 24.60
C GLY A 59 39.90 23.31 24.44
N SER A 60 39.38 22.77 23.36
CA SER A 60 39.25 21.34 23.11
C SER A 60 40.28 20.84 22.08
N ARG A 61 40.95 19.72 22.38
CA ARG A 61 41.89 19.08 21.44
C ARG A 61 41.15 18.27 20.38
N ARG A 62 41.37 18.58 19.10
CA ARG A 62 40.73 17.95 17.97
C ARG A 62 41.72 17.34 16.99
N ASP A 63 41.34 16.19 16.43
CA ASP A 63 42.06 15.49 15.37
C ASP A 63 41.35 15.74 14.03
N ILE A 64 42.02 16.36 13.08
CA ILE A 64 41.49 16.69 11.76
C ILE A 64 42.19 15.80 10.73
N GLY A 65 41.44 14.92 10.06
CA GLY A 65 41.97 14.04 9.00
C GLY A 65 42.33 14.84 7.74
N LEU A 66 43.52 14.61 7.20
CA LEU A 66 44.04 15.27 5.99
C LEU A 66 44.03 14.37 4.74
N GLY A 67 43.80 13.06 4.92
CA GLY A 67 43.75 12.08 3.86
C GLY A 67 44.61 10.84 4.10
N ALA A 68 44.43 9.83 3.22
CA ALA A 68 45.18 8.58 3.28
C ALA A 68 46.57 8.73 2.61
N TYR A 69 47.53 7.95 3.10
CA TYR A 69 48.82 7.77 2.45
C TYR A 69 48.75 6.44 1.65
N PRO A 70 49.28 6.37 0.41
CA PRO A 70 50.15 7.36 -0.28
C PRO A 70 49.37 8.44 -1.08
N ASP A 71 48.03 8.43 -1.19
CA ASP A 71 47.25 9.39 -2.00
C ASP A 71 47.58 10.86 -1.64
N VAL A 72 47.84 11.11 -0.35
CA VAL A 72 48.33 12.39 0.15
C VAL A 72 49.78 12.22 0.56
N SER A 73 50.71 12.86 -0.17
CA SER A 73 52.14 12.88 0.16
C SER A 73 52.43 13.72 1.41
N LEU A 74 53.61 13.56 1.97
CA LEU A 74 54.07 14.37 3.12
C LEU A 74 53.96 15.87 2.84
N LYS A 75 54.44 16.34 1.69
CA LYS A 75 54.38 17.75 1.28
C LYS A 75 52.92 18.25 1.18
N GLN A 76 52.05 17.45 0.61
CA GLN A 76 50.62 17.79 0.51
C GLN A 76 49.95 17.83 1.91
N ALA A 77 50.30 16.91 2.80
CA ALA A 77 49.81 16.91 4.17
C ALA A 77 50.27 18.14 4.96
N GLN A 78 51.53 18.58 4.77
CA GLN A 78 52.05 19.82 5.34
C GLN A 78 51.26 21.05 4.86
N VAL A 79 51.08 21.18 3.54
CA VAL A 79 50.30 22.30 2.95
C VAL A 79 48.87 22.31 3.47
N LYS A 80 48.22 21.14 3.58
CA LYS A 80 46.86 21.03 4.15
C LYS A 80 46.82 21.41 5.62
N ALA A 81 47.84 21.04 6.40
CA ALA A 81 47.91 21.39 7.81
C ALA A 81 48.14 22.91 8.02
N ASP A 82 49.00 23.54 7.20
CA ASP A 82 49.22 24.99 7.23
C ASP A 82 47.97 25.77 6.84
N ALA A 83 47.22 25.31 5.83
CA ALA A 83 45.94 25.90 5.44
C ALA A 83 44.91 25.82 6.58
N ILE A 84 44.85 24.70 7.31
CA ILE A 84 44.00 24.55 8.48
C ILE A 84 44.46 25.49 9.61
N MET A 85 45.74 25.62 9.83
CA MET A 85 46.31 26.51 10.82
C MET A 85 45.91 27.97 10.53
N ALA A 86 46.05 28.43 9.29
CA ALA A 86 45.64 29.76 8.87
C ALA A 86 44.12 30.02 9.07
N LEU A 87 43.27 29.01 9.00
CA LEU A 87 41.85 29.14 9.34
C LEU A 87 41.63 29.32 10.85
N ILE A 88 42.33 28.53 11.64
CA ILE A 88 42.24 28.57 13.11
C ILE A 88 42.73 29.93 13.63
N ASP A 89 43.84 30.45 13.08
CA ASP A 89 44.42 31.74 13.45
C ASP A 89 43.50 32.93 13.12
N ARG A 90 42.56 32.74 12.13
CA ARG A 90 41.48 33.67 11.81
C ARG A 90 40.21 33.43 12.66
N GLY A 91 40.28 32.59 13.69
CA GLY A 91 39.14 32.29 14.56
C GLY A 91 38.09 31.35 13.94
N ILE A 92 38.38 30.72 12.80
CA ILE A 92 37.45 29.84 12.09
C ILE A 92 37.73 28.39 12.47
N ASP A 93 36.77 27.70 13.11
CA ASP A 93 36.85 26.25 13.35
C ASP A 93 36.60 25.47 12.02
N PRO A 94 37.62 24.78 11.48
CA PRO A 94 37.52 24.07 10.21
C PRO A 94 36.54 22.89 10.26
N VAL A 95 36.29 22.29 11.44
CA VAL A 95 35.37 21.20 11.63
C VAL A 95 33.93 21.72 11.53
N LEU A 96 33.64 22.84 12.20
CA LEU A 96 32.34 23.52 12.10
C LEU A 96 32.07 24.03 10.68
N LYS A 97 33.10 24.62 10.04
CA LYS A 97 33.00 25.08 8.63
C LYS A 97 32.68 23.92 7.68
N LYS A 98 33.34 22.75 7.84
CA LYS A 98 33.04 21.56 7.04
C LYS A 98 31.64 21.01 7.30
N LYS A 99 31.18 20.98 8.57
CA LYS A 99 29.85 20.57 8.98
C LYS A 99 28.79 21.52 8.40
N SER A 100 29.00 22.81 8.50
CA SER A 100 28.10 23.86 7.92
C SER A 100 28.03 23.73 6.40
N LYS A 101 29.15 23.55 5.70
CA LYS A 101 29.15 23.33 4.25
C LYS A 101 28.39 22.07 3.85
N LYS A 102 28.57 20.97 4.59
CA LYS A 102 27.83 19.70 4.36
C LYS A 102 26.32 19.90 4.63
N SER A 103 25.96 20.62 5.69
CA SER A 103 24.58 20.93 6.01
C SER A 103 23.94 21.83 4.95
N LYS A 104 24.63 22.86 4.47
CA LYS A 104 24.16 23.73 3.37
C LYS A 104 23.97 22.95 2.06
N LEU A 105 24.89 22.07 1.72
CA LEU A 105 24.78 21.23 0.52
C LEU A 105 23.63 20.23 0.65
N ALA A 106 23.39 19.68 1.83
CA ALA A 106 22.25 18.81 2.09
C ALA A 106 20.93 19.59 2.01
N ALA A 107 20.87 20.82 2.55
CA ALA A 107 19.73 21.70 2.43
C ALA A 107 19.45 22.10 0.97
N GLN A 108 20.48 22.43 0.20
CA GLN A 108 20.33 22.70 -1.24
C GLN A 108 19.79 21.51 -2.02
N ARG A 109 20.30 20.30 -1.74
CA ARG A 109 19.78 19.06 -2.37
C ARG A 109 18.31 18.80 -1.97
N ALA A 110 17.96 19.05 -0.72
CA ALA A 110 16.58 18.95 -0.27
C ALA A 110 15.65 19.95 -0.99
N GLU A 111 16.15 21.14 -1.33
CA GLU A 111 15.41 22.15 -2.11
C GLU A 111 15.22 21.77 -3.61
N GLU A 112 15.97 20.80 -4.11
CA GLU A 112 15.98 20.35 -5.52
C GLU A 112 15.22 19.04 -5.76
N ILE A 113 14.49 18.52 -4.76
CA ILE A 113 13.70 17.29 -4.91
C ILE A 113 12.49 17.55 -5.82
N THR A 114 12.36 16.73 -6.86
CA THR A 114 11.24 16.72 -7.78
C THR A 114 10.02 15.99 -7.18
N PHE A 115 8.85 16.18 -7.79
CA PHE A 115 7.65 15.45 -7.38
C PHE A 115 7.82 13.93 -7.55
N SER A 116 8.45 13.46 -8.65
CA SER A 116 8.64 12.02 -8.88
C SER A 116 9.55 11.37 -7.84
N GLU A 117 10.64 12.02 -7.45
CA GLU A 117 11.53 11.51 -6.40
C GLU A 117 10.81 11.42 -5.05
N LEU A 118 10.08 12.46 -4.65
CA LEU A 118 9.29 12.42 -3.41
C LEU A 118 8.16 11.37 -3.47
N ALA A 119 7.59 11.12 -4.65
CA ALA A 119 6.57 10.09 -4.84
C ALA A 119 7.15 8.68 -4.68
N GLU A 120 8.38 8.45 -5.09
CA GLU A 120 9.12 7.20 -4.85
C GLU A 120 9.42 7.01 -3.37
N ASP A 121 9.87 8.04 -2.67
CA ASP A 121 10.07 8.01 -1.22
C ASP A 121 8.76 7.69 -0.49
N PHE A 122 7.65 8.35 -0.90
CA PHE A 122 6.32 8.06 -0.35
C PHE A 122 5.90 6.60 -0.55
N ILE A 123 6.20 6.02 -1.72
CA ILE A 123 5.89 4.62 -1.99
C ILE A 123 6.71 3.70 -1.10
N ASN A 124 8.01 3.92 -1.00
CA ASN A 124 8.93 3.03 -0.31
C ASN A 124 8.79 3.12 1.22
N ASP A 125 8.70 4.34 1.75
CA ASP A 125 8.76 4.59 3.19
C ASP A 125 7.38 4.59 3.86
N ILE A 126 6.31 4.85 3.10
CA ILE A 126 4.96 4.98 3.64
C ILE A 126 3.99 3.97 3.04
N ALA A 127 3.86 3.91 1.71
CA ALA A 127 2.81 3.11 1.10
C ALA A 127 3.07 1.60 1.23
N ILE A 128 4.28 1.12 0.95
CA ILE A 128 4.63 -0.30 1.07
C ILE A 128 4.52 -0.77 2.52
N PRO A 129 5.08 -0.08 3.54
CA PRO A 129 5.00 -0.53 4.93
C PRO A 129 3.61 -0.43 5.56
N SER A 130 2.77 0.53 5.12
CA SER A 130 1.52 0.86 5.85
C SER A 130 0.23 0.48 5.13
N TRP A 131 0.28 0.23 3.81
CA TRP A 131 -0.94 -0.07 3.08
C TRP A 131 -1.27 -1.56 3.09
N LYS A 132 -2.56 -1.84 3.23
CA LYS A 132 -3.10 -3.18 3.43
C LYS A 132 -2.80 -4.19 2.31
N THR A 133 -2.61 -3.73 1.06
CA THR A 133 -2.40 -4.62 -0.07
C THR A 133 -1.42 -4.05 -1.09
N LEU A 134 -0.54 -4.89 -1.62
CA LEU A 134 0.34 -4.56 -2.74
C LEU A 134 -0.43 -4.11 -4.00
N LYS A 135 -1.70 -4.54 -4.15
CA LYS A 135 -2.57 -4.08 -5.23
C LYS A 135 -2.84 -2.58 -5.17
N GLN A 136 -2.95 -2.00 -3.96
CA GLN A 136 -3.10 -0.54 -3.79
C GLN A 136 -1.82 0.20 -4.19
N VAL A 137 -0.66 -0.33 -3.81
CA VAL A 137 0.65 0.24 -4.19
C VAL A 137 0.84 0.19 -5.71
N LYS A 138 0.61 -0.96 -6.34
CA LYS A 138 0.69 -1.10 -7.81
C LYS A 138 -0.24 -0.13 -8.53
N ARG A 139 -1.44 0.10 -8.01
CA ARG A 139 -2.38 1.09 -8.56
C ARG A 139 -1.86 2.51 -8.43
N LEU A 140 -1.27 2.87 -7.28
CA LEU A 140 -0.63 4.18 -7.11
C LEU A 140 0.49 4.35 -8.13
N GLN A 141 1.38 3.36 -8.27
CA GLN A 141 2.47 3.38 -9.25
C GLN A 141 1.96 3.58 -10.69
N THR A 142 0.89 2.86 -11.06
CA THR A 142 0.24 3.04 -12.37
C THR A 142 -0.30 4.47 -12.55
N TYR A 143 -0.98 5.01 -11.54
CA TYR A 143 -1.50 6.38 -11.60
C TYR A 143 -0.40 7.43 -11.71
N LEU A 144 0.68 7.26 -10.95
CA LEU A 144 1.83 8.16 -11.03
C LEU A 144 2.46 8.09 -12.43
N LYS A 145 2.71 6.90 -12.94
CA LYS A 145 3.33 6.69 -14.25
C LYS A 145 2.49 7.25 -15.40
N GLU A 146 1.20 6.95 -15.42
CA GLU A 146 0.34 7.26 -16.57
C GLU A 146 -0.25 8.68 -16.55
N TYR A 147 -0.56 9.21 -15.37
CA TYR A 147 -1.37 10.42 -15.26
C TYR A 147 -0.67 11.58 -14.54
N VAL A 148 0.32 11.33 -13.71
CA VAL A 148 0.92 12.36 -12.86
C VAL A 148 2.30 12.77 -13.33
N ASN A 149 3.24 11.83 -13.42
CA ASN A 149 4.64 12.12 -13.74
C ASN A 149 4.83 12.77 -15.11
N PRO A 150 4.04 12.45 -16.17
CA PRO A 150 4.16 13.15 -17.44
C PRO A 150 3.86 14.66 -17.38
N HIS A 151 3.14 15.10 -16.34
CA HIS A 151 2.71 16.49 -16.19
C HIS A 151 3.48 17.25 -15.12
N ILE A 152 3.78 16.62 -13.98
CA ILE A 152 4.37 17.29 -12.83
C ILE A 152 5.58 16.57 -12.24
N GLY A 153 5.97 15.41 -12.78
CA GLY A 153 7.03 14.57 -12.21
C GLY A 153 8.37 15.30 -12.06
N ASN A 154 8.74 16.10 -13.02
CA ASN A 154 10.01 16.84 -13.05
C ASN A 154 9.95 18.23 -12.39
N ILE A 155 8.79 18.64 -11.85
CA ILE A 155 8.65 19.91 -11.18
C ILE A 155 9.16 19.74 -9.73
N LEU A 156 9.99 20.70 -9.27
CA LEU A 156 10.44 20.72 -7.89
C LEU A 156 9.25 20.90 -6.94
N ILE A 157 9.27 20.21 -5.80
CA ILE A 157 8.18 20.26 -4.83
C ILE A 157 7.89 21.69 -4.37
N LYS A 158 8.92 22.49 -4.19
CA LYS A 158 8.77 23.92 -3.80
C LYS A 158 8.07 24.76 -4.87
N ASP A 159 8.23 24.42 -6.14
CA ASP A 159 7.73 25.19 -7.28
C ASP A 159 6.37 24.69 -7.81
N LEU A 160 5.88 23.56 -7.26
CA LEU A 160 4.61 22.99 -7.67
C LEU A 160 3.43 23.88 -7.23
N GLN A 161 2.63 24.33 -8.19
CA GLN A 161 1.52 25.25 -7.97
C GLN A 161 0.20 24.69 -8.50
N ARG A 162 -0.92 25.29 -8.08
CA ARG A 162 -2.29 24.91 -8.50
C ARG A 162 -2.48 24.82 -10.03
N PRO A 163 -2.00 25.76 -10.85
CA PRO A 163 -2.15 25.67 -12.29
C PRO A 163 -1.60 24.37 -12.90
N HIS A 164 -0.48 23.86 -12.38
CA HIS A 164 0.11 22.59 -12.82
C HIS A 164 -0.86 21.43 -12.58
N LEU A 165 -1.46 21.39 -11.37
CA LEU A 165 -2.41 20.36 -10.97
C LEU A 165 -3.73 20.46 -11.74
N ILE A 166 -4.22 21.66 -11.99
CA ILE A 166 -5.43 21.89 -12.80
C ILE A 166 -5.19 21.38 -14.22
N LYS A 167 -4.06 21.71 -14.82
CA LYS A 167 -3.69 21.24 -16.17
C LYS A 167 -3.63 19.72 -16.24
N MET A 168 -3.03 19.08 -15.24
CA MET A 168 -2.94 17.62 -15.13
C MET A 168 -4.32 16.97 -14.98
N MET A 169 -5.18 17.53 -14.14
CA MET A 169 -6.49 16.98 -13.81
C MET A 169 -7.55 17.18 -14.89
N LYS A 170 -7.47 18.28 -15.65
CA LYS A 170 -8.51 18.71 -16.59
C LYS A 170 -8.92 17.65 -17.62
N PRO A 171 -8.01 16.91 -18.27
CA PRO A 171 -8.37 15.85 -19.20
C PRO A 171 -9.14 14.70 -18.56
N LEU A 172 -8.75 14.33 -17.35
CA LEU A 172 -9.38 13.22 -16.60
C LEU A 172 -10.76 13.62 -16.06
N TYR A 173 -10.90 14.84 -15.56
CA TYR A 173 -12.10 15.31 -14.91
C TYR A 173 -13.19 15.72 -15.92
N ASN A 174 -12.83 16.47 -16.95
CA ASN A 174 -13.74 16.99 -17.95
C ASN A 174 -13.90 16.05 -19.16
N GLY A 175 -12.95 15.13 -19.37
CA GLY A 175 -12.81 14.37 -20.60
C GLY A 175 -12.15 15.19 -21.71
N THR A 176 -11.89 14.54 -22.82
CA THR A 176 -11.43 15.13 -24.08
C THR A 176 -12.26 14.58 -25.24
N THR A 177 -12.00 15.01 -26.45
CA THR A 177 -12.63 14.44 -27.66
C THR A 177 -12.38 12.93 -27.80
N THR A 178 -11.25 12.44 -27.26
CA THR A 178 -10.82 11.04 -27.37
C THR A 178 -10.96 10.26 -26.07
N GLN A 179 -11.09 10.92 -24.92
CA GLN A 179 -11.18 10.28 -23.60
C GLN A 179 -12.47 10.63 -22.88
N ARG A 180 -13.17 9.59 -22.40
CA ARG A 180 -14.33 9.78 -21.50
C ARG A 180 -13.90 10.35 -20.14
N LYS A 181 -14.80 11.11 -19.52
CA LYS A 181 -14.63 11.59 -18.14
C LYS A 181 -14.35 10.43 -17.19
N LYS A 182 -13.33 10.58 -16.35
CA LYS A 182 -12.94 9.61 -15.32
C LYS A 182 -12.89 10.29 -13.94
N ILE A 183 -13.96 11.01 -13.58
CA ILE A 183 -14.03 11.83 -12.36
C ILE A 183 -13.61 11.06 -11.09
N PRO A 184 -14.14 9.84 -10.80
CA PRO A 184 -13.71 9.09 -9.61
C PRO A 184 -12.21 8.77 -9.60
N THR A 185 -11.63 8.49 -10.76
CA THR A 185 -10.19 8.25 -10.92
C THR A 185 -9.40 9.54 -10.70
N ALA A 186 -9.84 10.65 -11.28
CA ALA A 186 -9.21 11.95 -11.10
C ALA A 186 -9.18 12.38 -9.62
N LEU A 187 -10.29 12.21 -8.91
CA LEU A 187 -10.39 12.51 -7.47
C LEU A 187 -9.48 11.60 -6.62
N ARG A 188 -9.33 10.35 -7.02
CA ARG A 188 -8.41 9.43 -6.34
C ARG A 188 -6.95 9.80 -6.57
N ILE A 189 -6.60 10.19 -7.80
CA ILE A 189 -5.26 10.64 -8.15
C ILE A 189 -4.89 11.88 -7.35
N ILE A 190 -5.75 12.90 -7.33
CA ILE A 190 -5.43 14.14 -6.60
C ILE A 190 -5.29 13.90 -5.09
N ASN A 191 -6.04 12.97 -4.51
CA ASN A 191 -5.88 12.58 -3.10
C ASN A 191 -4.49 11.95 -2.83
N TYR A 192 -3.96 11.19 -3.77
CA TYR A 192 -2.59 10.66 -3.65
C TYR A 192 -1.54 11.78 -3.80
N VAL A 193 -1.71 12.66 -4.78
CA VAL A 193 -0.84 13.83 -4.98
C VAL A 193 -0.85 14.73 -3.74
N GLU A 194 -2.02 14.95 -3.15
CA GLU A 194 -2.18 15.72 -1.89
C GLU A 194 -1.34 15.11 -0.75
N LYS A 195 -1.38 13.78 -0.58
CA LYS A 195 -0.61 13.07 0.46
C LYS A 195 0.89 13.15 0.23
N ILE A 196 1.33 13.02 -1.03
CA ILE A 196 2.75 13.11 -1.40
C ILE A 196 3.27 14.53 -1.12
N ILE A 197 2.53 15.56 -1.52
CA ILE A 197 2.92 16.95 -1.25
C ILE A 197 2.89 17.24 0.25
N ALA A 198 1.91 16.70 0.99
CA ALA A 198 1.87 16.83 2.45
C ALA A 198 3.13 16.25 3.12
N LEU A 199 3.64 15.10 2.63
CA LEU A 199 4.93 14.56 3.07
C LEU A 199 6.06 15.57 2.83
N GLY A 200 6.12 16.18 1.64
CA GLY A 200 7.13 17.20 1.32
C GLY A 200 7.06 18.42 2.24
N ILE A 201 5.86 18.83 2.65
CA ILE A 201 5.68 19.91 3.63
C ILE A 201 6.23 19.48 5.01
N VAL A 202 5.90 18.28 5.47
CA VAL A 202 6.40 17.73 6.76
C VAL A 202 7.92 17.61 6.77
N GLN A 203 8.51 17.24 5.64
CA GLN A 203 9.97 17.13 5.48
C GLN A 203 10.68 18.49 5.28
N GLY A 204 9.94 19.59 5.21
CA GLY A 204 10.50 20.93 5.00
C GLY A 204 10.96 21.21 3.56
N LEU A 205 10.59 20.37 2.59
CA LEU A 205 10.91 20.53 1.17
C LEU A 205 10.04 21.58 0.48
N ARG A 206 8.99 22.03 1.15
CA ARG A 206 8.07 23.05 0.70
C ARG A 206 7.70 23.96 1.88
N PRO A 207 7.48 25.26 1.68
CA PRO A 207 6.98 26.15 2.72
C PRO A 207 5.70 25.62 3.37
N THR A 208 5.59 25.76 4.69
CA THR A 208 4.40 25.35 5.45
C THR A 208 3.18 26.17 5.07
N GLY A 209 1.99 25.57 5.15
CA GLY A 209 0.69 26.25 5.08
C GLY A 209 -0.08 26.09 3.79
N ASP A 210 0.53 25.78 2.64
CA ASP A 210 -0.19 25.66 1.38
C ASP A 210 0.12 24.38 0.61
N ASN A 211 -0.78 23.38 0.74
CA ASN A 211 -0.79 22.23 -0.13
C ASN A 211 -1.65 22.55 -1.37
N PRO A 212 -1.04 22.78 -2.55
CA PRO A 212 -1.79 23.15 -3.75
C PRO A 212 -2.73 22.04 -4.24
N ALA A 213 -2.57 20.80 -3.78
CA ALA A 213 -3.40 19.66 -4.17
C ALA A 213 -4.66 19.50 -3.31
N LEU A 214 -4.86 20.31 -2.27
CA LEU A 214 -6.10 20.28 -1.49
C LEU A 214 -7.32 20.42 -2.40
N TRP A 215 -8.18 19.39 -2.35
CA TRP A 215 -9.38 19.38 -3.19
C TRP A 215 -10.47 20.29 -2.62
N LYS A 216 -10.89 20.02 -1.37
CA LYS A 216 -11.99 20.73 -0.72
C LYS A 216 -11.62 22.19 -0.40
N GLY A 217 -12.45 23.12 -0.85
CA GLY A 217 -12.23 24.54 -0.62
C GLY A 217 -11.08 25.18 -1.45
N ASN A 218 -10.47 24.41 -2.35
CA ASN A 218 -9.34 24.86 -3.17
C ASN A 218 -9.52 24.41 -4.64
N LEU A 219 -8.87 23.31 -5.08
CA LEU A 219 -8.92 22.84 -6.46
C LEU A 219 -10.34 22.58 -6.98
N ALA A 220 -11.26 22.16 -6.12
CA ALA A 220 -12.65 21.94 -6.48
C ALA A 220 -13.31 23.15 -7.14
N LEU A 221 -12.88 24.37 -6.83
CA LEU A 221 -13.41 25.59 -7.41
C LEU A 221 -13.01 25.79 -8.90
N ALA A 222 -11.97 25.13 -9.35
CA ALA A 222 -11.49 25.18 -10.73
C ALA A 222 -12.19 24.17 -11.66
N PHE A 223 -13.08 23.32 -11.13
CA PHE A 223 -13.76 22.26 -11.86
C PHE A 223 -15.28 22.39 -11.75
N PRO A 224 -16.03 21.95 -12.78
CA PRO A 224 -17.49 21.89 -12.69
C PRO A 224 -17.92 21.02 -11.50
N LYS A 225 -19.10 21.34 -10.93
CA LYS A 225 -19.70 20.50 -9.89
C LYS A 225 -19.77 19.05 -10.36
N ASN A 226 -19.31 18.13 -9.53
CA ASN A 226 -19.39 16.73 -9.83
C ASN A 226 -20.85 16.28 -9.90
N THR A 227 -21.35 16.02 -11.11
CA THR A 227 -22.68 15.47 -11.38
C THR A 227 -22.64 13.97 -11.66
N HIS A 228 -21.50 13.33 -11.44
CA HIS A 228 -21.37 11.89 -11.64
C HIS A 228 -22.26 11.15 -10.65
N LYS A 229 -23.36 10.58 -11.16
CA LYS A 229 -24.18 9.66 -10.39
C LYS A 229 -23.42 8.36 -10.22
N VAL A 230 -23.24 7.92 -8.98
CA VAL A 230 -22.69 6.59 -8.69
C VAL A 230 -23.64 5.58 -9.35
N GLN A 231 -23.13 4.85 -10.34
CA GLN A 231 -23.88 3.72 -10.87
C GLN A 231 -23.67 2.55 -9.90
N HIS A 232 -24.78 2.07 -9.36
CA HIS A 232 -24.77 0.84 -8.58
C HIS A 232 -24.35 -0.34 -9.46
N GLN A 233 -23.77 -1.36 -8.87
CA GLN A 233 -23.46 -2.59 -9.59
C GLN A 233 -24.77 -3.16 -10.17
N ARG A 234 -24.71 -3.59 -11.44
CA ARG A 234 -25.87 -4.27 -12.05
C ARG A 234 -26.19 -5.51 -11.23
N SER A 235 -27.46 -5.72 -10.94
CA SER A 235 -27.94 -6.82 -10.09
C SER A 235 -29.15 -7.48 -10.74
N VAL A 236 -29.15 -8.80 -10.76
CA VAL A 236 -30.35 -9.55 -11.19
C VAL A 236 -31.52 -9.18 -10.29
N ASP A 237 -32.70 -8.91 -10.90
CA ASP A 237 -33.92 -8.62 -10.15
C ASP A 237 -34.17 -9.77 -9.18
N TRP A 238 -34.48 -9.43 -7.93
CA TRP A 238 -34.70 -10.42 -6.89
C TRP A 238 -35.83 -11.39 -7.25
N GLN A 239 -36.88 -10.93 -7.91
CA GLN A 239 -38.00 -11.75 -8.32
C GLN A 239 -37.63 -12.84 -9.36
N LEU A 240 -36.58 -12.60 -10.14
CA LEU A 240 -36.10 -13.54 -11.16
C LEU A 240 -35.08 -14.56 -10.59
N MET A 241 -34.65 -14.41 -9.35
CA MET A 241 -33.62 -15.27 -8.78
C MET A 241 -33.97 -16.76 -8.72
N PRO A 242 -35.21 -17.18 -8.40
CA PRO A 242 -35.55 -18.60 -8.45
C PRO A 242 -35.35 -19.20 -9.85
N GLU A 243 -35.78 -18.51 -10.90
CA GLU A 243 -35.56 -18.93 -12.28
C GLU A 243 -34.06 -18.95 -12.66
N PHE A 244 -33.37 -17.88 -12.28
CA PHE A 244 -31.91 -17.76 -12.48
C PHE A 244 -31.14 -18.94 -11.83
N MET A 245 -31.51 -19.31 -10.60
CA MET A 245 -30.90 -20.43 -9.89
C MET A 245 -31.16 -21.77 -10.56
N LEU A 246 -32.38 -22.01 -11.06
CA LEU A 246 -32.71 -23.23 -11.83
C LEU A 246 -31.82 -23.33 -13.07
N LYS A 247 -31.62 -22.22 -13.78
CA LYS A 247 -30.76 -22.18 -14.97
C LYS A 247 -29.28 -22.46 -14.63
N LEU A 248 -28.76 -21.85 -13.55
CA LEU A 248 -27.42 -22.14 -13.05
C LEU A 248 -27.24 -23.62 -12.67
N GLN A 249 -28.20 -24.21 -11.97
CA GLN A 249 -28.15 -25.63 -11.59
C GLN A 249 -28.16 -26.54 -12.82
N SER A 250 -28.91 -26.19 -13.85
CA SER A 250 -28.89 -26.93 -15.11
C SER A 250 -27.50 -26.92 -15.76
N MET A 251 -26.84 -25.77 -15.76
CA MET A 251 -25.48 -25.62 -16.27
C MET A 251 -24.46 -26.36 -15.40
N ASP A 252 -24.60 -26.30 -14.07
CA ASP A 252 -23.73 -27.00 -13.15
C ASP A 252 -23.75 -28.52 -13.35
N LYS A 253 -24.91 -29.09 -13.66
CA LYS A 253 -25.05 -30.51 -13.98
C LYS A 253 -24.34 -30.92 -15.29
N GLN A 254 -24.14 -29.97 -16.21
CA GLN A 254 -23.53 -30.19 -17.52
C GLN A 254 -22.05 -29.85 -17.54
N ARG A 255 -21.52 -29.23 -16.47
CA ARG A 255 -20.12 -28.80 -16.39
C ARG A 255 -19.15 -29.96 -16.34
N HIS A 256 -17.92 -29.70 -16.76
CA HIS A 256 -16.81 -30.62 -16.56
C HIS A 256 -16.10 -30.27 -15.24
N PRO A 257 -16.09 -31.18 -14.24
CA PRO A 257 -15.42 -30.93 -12.97
C PRO A 257 -13.95 -30.56 -13.16
N GLY A 258 -13.48 -29.53 -12.43
CA GLY A 258 -12.12 -29.03 -12.51
C GLY A 258 -11.82 -28.09 -13.69
N ILE A 259 -12.83 -27.83 -14.56
CA ILE A 259 -12.68 -26.91 -15.71
C ILE A 259 -13.69 -25.77 -15.66
N GLN A 260 -14.91 -26.02 -15.26
CA GLN A 260 -16.00 -25.04 -15.23
C GLN A 260 -16.43 -24.76 -13.79
N GLU A 261 -15.46 -24.45 -12.94
CA GLU A 261 -15.68 -24.23 -11.51
C GLU A 261 -16.27 -22.85 -11.18
N GLU A 262 -16.38 -21.94 -12.15
CA GLU A 262 -17.02 -20.63 -12.00
C GLU A 262 -18.53 -20.72 -11.68
N ILE A 263 -19.23 -21.74 -12.19
CA ILE A 263 -20.67 -21.93 -11.94
C ILE A 263 -20.94 -22.31 -10.47
N PRO A 264 -20.36 -23.40 -9.91
CA PRO A 264 -20.54 -23.72 -8.50
C PRO A 264 -19.96 -22.66 -7.57
N CYS A 265 -18.91 -21.94 -7.97
CA CYS A 265 -18.40 -20.79 -7.25
C CYS A 265 -19.44 -19.66 -7.15
N LEU A 266 -20.12 -19.33 -8.25
CA LEU A 266 -21.18 -18.31 -8.25
C LEU A 266 -22.39 -18.75 -7.41
N ILE A 267 -22.83 -20.01 -7.53
CA ILE A 267 -23.93 -20.53 -6.71
C ILE A 267 -23.56 -20.47 -5.23
N PHE A 268 -22.36 -20.88 -4.86
CA PHE A 268 -21.84 -20.78 -3.48
C PHE A 268 -21.79 -19.33 -2.98
N GLN A 269 -21.34 -18.40 -3.84
CA GLN A 269 -21.34 -16.97 -3.53
C GLN A 269 -22.76 -16.43 -3.25
N ILE A 270 -23.74 -16.81 -4.07
CA ILE A 270 -25.15 -16.39 -3.90
C ILE A 270 -25.69 -16.93 -2.57
N LEU A 271 -25.49 -18.22 -2.29
CA LEU A 271 -25.98 -18.90 -1.09
C LEU A 271 -25.32 -18.40 0.20
N THR A 272 -24.11 -17.88 0.14
CA THR A 272 -23.36 -17.36 1.31
C THR A 272 -23.39 -15.84 1.41
N VAL A 273 -23.92 -15.14 0.39
CA VAL A 273 -23.90 -13.68 0.27
C VAL A 273 -22.48 -13.08 0.40
N ALA A 274 -21.47 -13.90 0.15
CA ALA A 274 -20.07 -13.51 0.25
C ALA A 274 -19.64 -12.55 -0.87
N ARG A 275 -18.53 -11.85 -0.69
CA ARG A 275 -17.95 -11.06 -1.79
C ARG A 275 -17.37 -11.97 -2.86
N PRO A 276 -17.40 -11.55 -4.14
CA PRO A 276 -16.86 -12.39 -5.24
C PRO A 276 -15.43 -12.89 -4.98
N SER A 277 -14.57 -12.03 -4.43
CA SER A 277 -13.20 -12.43 -4.08
C SER A 277 -13.12 -13.42 -2.92
N GLU A 278 -14.04 -13.34 -1.95
CA GLU A 278 -14.07 -14.26 -0.82
C GLU A 278 -14.45 -15.68 -1.31
N SER A 279 -15.47 -15.80 -2.15
CA SER A 279 -15.90 -17.11 -2.70
C SER A 279 -14.87 -17.73 -3.63
N ARG A 280 -14.30 -16.94 -4.55
CA ARG A 280 -13.27 -17.41 -5.49
C ARG A 280 -11.99 -17.86 -4.81
N LEU A 281 -11.64 -17.23 -3.69
CA LEU A 281 -10.42 -17.49 -2.93
C LEU A 281 -10.66 -18.38 -1.71
N ALA A 282 -11.86 -18.93 -1.54
CA ALA A 282 -12.19 -19.81 -0.45
C ALA A 282 -11.27 -21.04 -0.43
N ASP A 283 -10.78 -21.40 0.74
CA ASP A 283 -9.86 -22.50 0.96
C ASP A 283 -10.51 -23.58 1.85
N TRP A 284 -10.16 -24.84 1.61
CA TRP A 284 -10.69 -25.95 2.40
C TRP A 284 -10.35 -25.86 3.89
N SER A 285 -9.23 -25.23 4.23
CA SER A 285 -8.85 -25.00 5.63
C SER A 285 -9.78 -24.06 6.38
N GLU A 286 -10.63 -23.31 5.65
CA GLU A 286 -11.61 -22.37 6.20
C GLU A 286 -12.97 -23.01 6.47
N ILE A 287 -13.21 -24.25 6.01
CA ILE A 287 -14.52 -24.92 6.02
C ILE A 287 -14.59 -25.95 7.14
N ASP A 288 -15.58 -25.80 8.01
CA ASP A 288 -16.01 -26.82 8.96
C ASP A 288 -17.37 -27.38 8.53
N LEU A 289 -17.35 -28.57 7.94
CA LEU A 289 -18.58 -29.23 7.47
C LEU A 289 -19.43 -29.83 8.60
N GLU A 290 -18.84 -30.14 9.75
CA GLU A 290 -19.55 -30.68 10.91
C GLU A 290 -20.35 -29.57 11.60
N GLN A 291 -19.72 -28.41 11.86
CA GLN A 291 -20.36 -27.24 12.41
C GLN A 291 -21.16 -26.45 11.37
N LYS A 292 -21.04 -26.77 10.09
CA LYS A 292 -21.70 -26.10 8.95
C LYS A 292 -21.35 -24.61 8.91
N VAL A 293 -20.06 -24.28 9.04
CA VAL A 293 -19.55 -22.91 9.06
C VAL A 293 -18.37 -22.75 8.13
N TRP A 294 -18.30 -21.59 7.50
CA TRP A 294 -17.15 -21.11 6.78
C TRP A 294 -16.50 -19.98 7.58
N PHE A 295 -15.26 -20.15 7.99
CA PHE A 295 -14.46 -19.18 8.70
C PHE A 295 -13.65 -18.35 7.71
N ILE A 296 -14.16 -17.19 7.30
CA ILE A 296 -13.42 -16.31 6.41
C ILE A 296 -12.32 -15.61 7.24
N PRO A 297 -11.03 -15.83 6.93
CA PRO A 297 -9.96 -15.17 7.64
C PRO A 297 -10.03 -13.64 7.43
N ASN A 298 -9.63 -12.89 8.43
CA ASN A 298 -9.42 -11.47 8.25
C ASN A 298 -8.14 -11.31 7.41
N SER A 299 -8.29 -10.97 6.13
CA SER A 299 -7.19 -10.75 5.18
C SER A 299 -6.16 -9.69 5.62
N ASP A 300 -6.42 -9.00 6.72
CA ASP A 300 -5.58 -7.96 7.30
C ASP A 300 -5.00 -8.39 8.66
N ALA A 301 -4.69 -9.68 8.87
CA ALA A 301 -4.22 -10.22 10.16
C ALA A 301 -2.97 -9.52 10.71
N GLU A 302 -2.12 -8.95 9.86
CA GLU A 302 -0.94 -8.20 10.28
C GLU A 302 -1.24 -6.80 10.88
N LEU A 303 -2.46 -6.28 10.70
CA LEU A 303 -2.82 -4.91 11.10
C LEU A 303 -3.99 -4.82 12.08
N ARG A 304 -4.53 -5.91 12.60
CA ARG A 304 -5.78 -5.87 13.36
C ARG A 304 -5.71 -6.29 14.82
N LYS A 305 -6.35 -5.46 15.62
CA LYS A 305 -6.67 -5.66 17.04
C LYS A 305 -7.81 -6.68 17.29
N SER A 306 -8.29 -7.42 16.29
CA SER A 306 -9.38 -8.38 16.44
C SER A 306 -9.00 -9.71 15.79
N ASP A 307 -8.69 -10.69 16.60
CA ASP A 307 -8.35 -12.07 16.23
C ASP A 307 -9.57 -12.92 15.82
N LYS A 308 -10.75 -12.32 15.61
CA LYS A 308 -11.97 -13.06 15.31
C LYS A 308 -12.17 -13.23 13.81
N GLU A 309 -12.11 -14.47 13.37
CA GLU A 309 -12.55 -14.92 12.05
C GLU A 309 -14.03 -14.59 11.83
N TRP A 310 -14.41 -14.39 10.56
CA TRP A 310 -15.78 -14.12 10.19
C TRP A 310 -16.52 -15.42 9.90
N MET A 311 -17.51 -15.74 10.74
CA MET A 311 -18.30 -16.96 10.61
C MET A 311 -19.43 -16.76 9.60
N VAL A 312 -19.48 -17.57 8.55
CA VAL A 312 -20.58 -17.62 7.57
C VAL A 312 -21.32 -18.94 7.75
N PRO A 313 -22.63 -18.92 8.09
CA PRO A 313 -23.40 -20.16 8.21
C PRO A 313 -23.61 -20.78 6.82
N LEU A 314 -23.36 -22.09 6.71
CA LEU A 314 -23.53 -22.84 5.48
C LEU A 314 -24.92 -23.50 5.47
N CYS A 315 -25.75 -23.13 4.52
CA CYS A 315 -27.03 -23.75 4.25
C CYS A 315 -26.86 -25.12 3.56
N LYS A 316 -27.93 -25.88 3.41
CA LYS A 316 -27.89 -27.26 2.89
C LYS A 316 -27.30 -27.35 1.48
N GLU A 317 -27.74 -26.49 0.57
CA GLU A 317 -27.26 -26.49 -0.82
C GLU A 317 -25.80 -26.01 -0.93
N ALA A 318 -25.37 -25.05 -0.09
CA ALA A 318 -23.96 -24.67 -0.01
C ALA A 318 -23.07 -25.84 0.41
N ILE A 319 -23.50 -26.63 1.42
CA ILE A 319 -22.80 -27.85 1.85
C ILE A 319 -22.76 -28.91 0.72
N LYS A 320 -23.86 -29.05 -0.02
CA LYS A 320 -23.92 -29.98 -1.15
C LYS A 320 -22.94 -29.64 -2.25
N ILE A 321 -22.82 -28.34 -2.59
CA ILE A 321 -21.80 -27.86 -3.53
C ILE A 321 -20.40 -28.17 -3.02
N LEU A 322 -20.10 -27.86 -1.77
CA LEU A 322 -18.79 -28.14 -1.18
C LEU A 322 -18.47 -29.65 -1.24
N LYS A 323 -19.41 -30.51 -0.89
CA LYS A 323 -19.23 -31.96 -0.97
C LYS A 323 -18.96 -32.43 -2.40
N ALA A 324 -19.61 -31.85 -3.40
CA ALA A 324 -19.39 -32.15 -4.82
C ALA A 324 -17.98 -31.75 -5.32
N GLN A 325 -17.32 -30.78 -4.66
CA GLN A 325 -15.93 -30.39 -4.97
C GLN A 325 -14.88 -31.38 -4.44
N GLY A 326 -15.25 -32.40 -3.68
CA GLY A 326 -14.32 -33.35 -3.07
C GLY A 326 -13.51 -32.76 -1.94
N PRO A 327 -14.04 -32.80 -0.71
CA PRO A 327 -13.42 -32.16 0.46
C PRO A 327 -11.95 -32.56 0.66
N LYS A 328 -11.11 -31.57 0.96
CA LYS A 328 -9.66 -31.70 1.20
C LYS A 328 -9.31 -31.04 2.53
N LYS A 329 -8.09 -31.24 3.01
CA LYS A 329 -7.60 -30.55 4.22
C LYS A 329 -7.24 -29.08 3.97
N LYS A 330 -6.81 -28.73 2.77
CA LYS A 330 -6.37 -27.40 2.35
C LYS A 330 -6.40 -27.24 0.83
N GLY A 331 -6.30 -26.04 0.35
CA GLY A 331 -6.27 -25.66 -1.06
C GLY A 331 -7.57 -25.04 -1.51
N ARG A 332 -7.54 -24.36 -2.66
CA ARG A 332 -8.72 -23.67 -3.22
C ARG A 332 -9.86 -24.65 -3.45
N ILE A 333 -11.06 -24.24 -3.02
CA ILE A 333 -12.28 -25.02 -3.21
C ILE A 333 -12.67 -24.98 -4.69
N PHE A 334 -12.74 -23.79 -5.26
CA PHE A 334 -13.07 -23.56 -6.66
C PHE A 334 -11.80 -23.14 -7.40
N ASN A 335 -11.42 -23.91 -8.41
CA ASN A 335 -10.23 -23.62 -9.20
C ASN A 335 -10.35 -24.26 -10.58
N ASN A 336 -9.72 -23.68 -11.60
CA ASN A 336 -9.60 -24.26 -12.92
C ASN A 336 -8.24 -24.95 -13.04
N GLN A 337 -8.19 -26.28 -12.95
CA GLN A 337 -6.96 -27.08 -13.05
C GLN A 337 -5.85 -26.64 -12.09
N GLY A 338 -6.21 -26.15 -10.90
CA GLY A 338 -5.29 -25.67 -9.90
C GLY A 338 -5.09 -24.14 -9.88
N ASP A 339 -5.48 -23.45 -10.95
CA ASP A 339 -5.38 -22.00 -11.06
C ASP A 339 -6.58 -21.26 -10.45
N GLU A 340 -6.35 -20.02 -10.04
CA GLU A 340 -7.40 -19.15 -9.52
C GLU A 340 -8.39 -18.77 -10.64
N ILE A 341 -9.69 -18.88 -10.37
CA ILE A 341 -10.74 -18.42 -11.30
C ILE A 341 -10.67 -16.88 -11.43
N PRO A 342 -10.49 -16.32 -12.64
CA PRO A 342 -10.54 -14.88 -12.84
C PRO A 342 -11.90 -14.28 -12.46
N ASP A 343 -11.90 -13.10 -11.83
CA ASP A 343 -13.12 -12.38 -11.43
C ASP A 343 -14.10 -12.15 -12.61
N ALA A 344 -13.55 -11.85 -13.78
CA ALA A 344 -14.31 -11.59 -14.99
C ALA A 344 -15.18 -12.78 -15.42
N TYR A 345 -14.72 -14.02 -15.20
CA TYR A 345 -15.44 -15.24 -15.62
C TYR A 345 -16.71 -15.43 -14.79
N VAL A 346 -16.60 -15.33 -13.47
CA VAL A 346 -17.76 -15.43 -12.58
C VAL A 346 -18.71 -14.26 -12.80
N SER A 347 -18.18 -13.04 -13.00
CA SER A 347 -18.97 -11.84 -13.22
C SER A 347 -19.71 -11.80 -14.57
N ALA A 348 -19.23 -12.54 -15.58
CA ALA A 348 -19.86 -12.59 -16.90
C ALA A 348 -21.04 -13.58 -16.99
N ILE A 349 -21.19 -14.50 -16.04
CA ILE A 349 -22.22 -15.56 -16.10
C ILE A 349 -23.63 -14.99 -16.24
N PRO A 350 -24.09 -14.00 -15.46
CA PRO A 350 -25.44 -13.47 -15.60
C PRO A 350 -25.74 -12.97 -17.01
N ASP A 351 -24.86 -12.14 -17.59
CA ASP A 351 -25.00 -11.63 -18.95
C ASP A 351 -25.01 -12.76 -19.99
N ALA A 352 -24.13 -13.77 -19.83
CA ALA A 352 -24.03 -14.90 -20.75
C ALA A 352 -25.30 -15.76 -20.81
N ILE A 353 -26.09 -15.76 -19.74
CA ILE A 353 -27.36 -16.50 -19.67
C ILE A 353 -28.61 -15.61 -19.77
N GLY A 354 -28.41 -14.35 -20.16
CA GLY A 354 -29.52 -13.42 -20.52
C GLY A 354 -30.07 -12.62 -19.35
N TYR A 355 -29.35 -12.47 -18.24
CA TYR A 355 -29.76 -11.65 -17.10
C TYR A 355 -28.85 -10.44 -16.93
N ASP A 356 -29.42 -9.27 -16.64
CA ASP A 356 -28.67 -8.05 -16.38
C ASP A 356 -28.09 -8.08 -14.95
N GLY A 357 -26.82 -8.45 -14.82
CA GLY A 357 -26.19 -8.55 -13.51
C GLY A 357 -24.68 -8.83 -13.59
N VAL A 358 -24.02 -8.67 -12.46
CA VAL A 358 -22.62 -9.05 -12.23
C VAL A 358 -22.49 -9.75 -10.88
N ALA A 359 -21.45 -10.54 -10.66
CA ALA A 359 -21.27 -11.32 -9.42
C ALA A 359 -21.44 -10.46 -8.14
N HIS A 360 -20.90 -9.24 -8.12
CA HIS A 360 -21.06 -8.35 -6.96
C HIS A 360 -22.52 -7.89 -6.73
N GLY A 361 -23.32 -7.82 -7.78
CA GLY A 361 -24.72 -7.37 -7.74
C GLY A 361 -25.64 -8.27 -6.92
N PHE A 362 -25.32 -9.56 -6.77
CA PHE A 362 -26.14 -10.50 -5.97
C PHE A 362 -26.27 -10.12 -4.50
N ARG A 363 -25.34 -9.33 -3.99
CA ARG A 363 -25.47 -8.79 -2.62
C ARG A 363 -26.55 -7.72 -2.53
N SER A 364 -26.71 -6.89 -3.58
CA SER A 364 -27.84 -5.95 -3.69
C SER A 364 -29.16 -6.70 -3.91
N THR A 365 -29.14 -7.76 -4.72
CA THR A 365 -30.31 -8.65 -4.90
C THR A 365 -30.77 -9.25 -3.57
N PHE A 366 -29.84 -9.75 -2.74
CA PHE A 366 -30.14 -10.27 -1.40
C PHE A 366 -30.73 -9.18 -0.49
N GLU A 367 -30.14 -7.98 -0.47
CA GLU A 367 -30.64 -6.86 0.33
C GLU A 367 -32.06 -6.46 -0.09
N THR A 368 -32.35 -6.38 -1.41
CA THR A 368 -33.70 -6.09 -1.92
C THR A 368 -34.68 -7.21 -1.57
N TRP A 369 -34.32 -8.49 -1.74
CA TRP A 369 -35.15 -9.61 -1.34
C TRP A 369 -35.48 -9.53 0.16
N GLU A 370 -34.51 -9.22 1.00
CA GLU A 370 -34.74 -9.11 2.43
C GLU A 370 -35.70 -7.96 2.75
N GLN A 371 -35.52 -6.79 2.12
CA GLN A 371 -36.42 -5.64 2.31
C GLN A 371 -37.86 -5.93 1.94
N GLU A 372 -38.08 -6.68 0.86
CA GLU A 372 -39.41 -7.02 0.32
C GLU A 372 -40.07 -8.25 1.02
N THR A 373 -39.30 -9.03 1.80
CA THR A 373 -39.83 -10.19 2.53
C THR A 373 -40.63 -9.75 3.75
N GLN A 374 -41.83 -10.26 3.91
CA GLN A 374 -42.77 -9.84 4.98
C GLN A 374 -42.56 -10.64 6.30
N ASP A 375 -42.38 -11.95 6.20
CA ASP A 375 -42.25 -12.84 7.38
C ASP A 375 -40.83 -12.94 7.88
N LYS A 376 -40.33 -11.90 8.57
CA LYS A 376 -38.95 -11.82 9.08
C LYS A 376 -38.90 -12.23 10.54
N ASN A 377 -37.98 -13.17 10.83
CA ASN A 377 -37.64 -13.56 12.21
C ASN A 377 -36.15 -13.31 12.52
N TRP A 378 -35.59 -12.25 11.94
CA TRP A 378 -34.19 -11.80 12.10
C TRP A 378 -34.12 -10.27 12.18
N SER A 379 -33.08 -9.78 12.82
CA SER A 379 -32.82 -8.35 12.96
C SER A 379 -32.11 -7.75 11.72
N THR A 380 -32.22 -6.44 11.54
CA THR A 380 -31.47 -5.69 10.53
C THR A 380 -29.97 -5.87 10.72
N ASP A 381 -29.49 -6.02 11.95
CA ASP A 381 -28.08 -6.26 12.23
C ASP A 381 -27.63 -7.64 11.71
N ALA A 382 -28.50 -8.67 11.78
CA ALA A 382 -28.19 -9.98 11.20
C ALA A 382 -28.02 -9.89 9.66
N VAL A 383 -28.84 -9.11 8.98
CA VAL A 383 -28.77 -8.87 7.52
C VAL A 383 -27.45 -8.17 7.15
N ARG A 384 -27.12 -7.10 7.86
CA ARG A 384 -25.88 -6.35 7.64
C ARG A 384 -24.65 -7.22 7.91
N LEU A 385 -24.68 -8.01 8.97
CA LEU A 385 -23.62 -8.93 9.30
C LEU A 385 -23.55 -10.12 8.33
N ALA A 386 -24.65 -10.57 7.72
CA ALA A 386 -24.61 -11.55 6.63
C ALA A 386 -23.82 -11.02 5.43
N MET A 387 -23.98 -9.75 5.10
CA MET A 387 -23.21 -9.07 4.07
C MET A 387 -21.82 -8.62 4.52
N LYS A 388 -21.38 -8.94 5.76
CA LYS A 388 -20.11 -8.48 6.31
C LYS A 388 -19.94 -6.94 6.20
N HIS A 389 -21.04 -6.20 6.40
CA HIS A 389 -21.02 -4.75 6.51
C HIS A 389 -20.71 -4.37 7.97
N THR A 390 -19.46 -4.03 8.23
CA THR A 390 -19.04 -3.45 9.51
C THR A 390 -19.21 -1.94 9.43
N GLU A 391 -20.02 -1.36 10.31
CA GLU A 391 -20.18 0.10 10.38
C GLU A 391 -18.90 0.79 10.80
N GLY A 392 -18.69 2.00 10.24
CA GLY A 392 -17.72 2.97 10.73
C GLY A 392 -18.09 3.57 12.11
N ASP A 393 -19.22 3.17 12.71
CA ASP A 393 -19.62 3.62 14.04
C ASP A 393 -18.96 2.73 15.12
N LYS A 394 -17.91 3.28 15.72
CA LYS A 394 -17.12 2.62 16.78
C LYS A 394 -17.96 2.22 17.98
N VAL A 395 -19.07 2.89 18.24
CA VAL A 395 -19.96 2.62 19.37
C VAL A 395 -20.75 1.33 19.12
N ARG A 396 -21.39 1.18 17.97
CA ARG A 396 -22.10 -0.06 17.60
C ARG A 396 -21.19 -1.25 17.43
N ALA A 397 -19.98 -1.07 16.88
CA ALA A 397 -18.99 -2.14 16.74
C ALA A 397 -18.58 -2.73 18.11
N ALA A 398 -18.60 -1.92 19.18
CA ALA A 398 -18.30 -2.39 20.53
C ALA A 398 -19.42 -3.28 21.12
N TYR A 399 -20.67 -3.12 20.68
CA TYR A 399 -21.82 -3.92 21.13
C TYR A 399 -22.08 -5.17 20.26
N ALA A 400 -21.54 -5.24 19.06
CA ALA A 400 -21.73 -6.36 18.11
C ALA A 400 -20.81 -7.56 18.42
N ARG A 401 -20.67 -7.96 19.68
CA ARG A 401 -19.77 -9.05 20.10
C ARG A 401 -20.19 -10.44 19.61
N GLY A 402 -21.45 -10.64 19.24
CA GLY A 402 -22.04 -11.96 18.97
C GLY A 402 -22.25 -12.32 17.51
N GLN A 403 -21.86 -11.50 16.51
CA GLN A 403 -22.07 -11.70 15.06
C GLN A 403 -23.52 -12.11 14.66
N CYS A 404 -24.53 -12.04 15.55
CA CYS A 404 -25.90 -12.50 15.34
C CYS A 404 -25.99 -13.88 14.67
N TYR A 405 -25.09 -14.81 15.00
CA TYR A 405 -24.87 -16.04 14.23
C TYR A 405 -26.13 -16.91 14.14
N ALA A 406 -26.84 -17.11 15.23
CA ALA A 406 -28.09 -17.88 15.26
C ALA A 406 -29.20 -17.27 14.38
N GLU A 407 -29.30 -15.94 14.33
CA GLU A 407 -30.25 -15.26 13.44
C GLU A 407 -29.82 -15.39 11.99
N ARG A 408 -28.51 -15.30 11.71
CA ARG A 408 -27.99 -15.49 10.36
C ARG A 408 -28.19 -16.91 9.82
N ILE A 409 -28.16 -17.93 10.68
CA ILE A 409 -28.54 -19.29 10.28
C ILE A 409 -29.99 -19.31 9.77
N ARG A 410 -30.94 -18.70 10.51
CA ARG A 410 -32.35 -18.63 10.08
C ARG A 410 -32.54 -17.81 8.82
N LEU A 411 -31.89 -16.66 8.72
CA LEU A 411 -31.90 -15.79 7.55
C LEU A 411 -31.42 -16.52 6.29
N MET A 412 -30.25 -17.19 6.35
CA MET A 412 -29.68 -17.90 5.22
C MET A 412 -30.52 -19.12 4.82
N ALA A 413 -31.13 -19.82 5.78
CA ALA A 413 -32.07 -20.90 5.48
C ALA A 413 -33.34 -20.39 4.79
N ALA A 414 -33.88 -19.24 5.19
CA ALA A 414 -35.04 -18.63 4.54
C ALA A 414 -34.68 -18.15 3.10
N TYR A 415 -33.49 -17.58 2.94
CA TYR A 415 -32.98 -17.16 1.63
C TYR A 415 -32.80 -18.35 0.68
N GLU A 416 -32.15 -19.42 1.15
CA GLU A 416 -32.05 -20.69 0.40
C GLU A 416 -33.41 -21.21 -0.03
N LYS A 417 -34.36 -21.35 0.92
CA LYS A 417 -35.69 -21.82 0.64
C LYS A 417 -36.40 -20.99 -0.45
N TRP A 418 -36.20 -19.68 -0.43
CA TRP A 418 -36.78 -18.79 -1.44
C TRP A 418 -36.08 -18.94 -2.80
N LEU A 419 -34.76 -19.01 -2.86
CA LEU A 419 -34.00 -19.22 -4.10
C LEU A 419 -34.41 -20.49 -4.84
N TYR A 420 -34.79 -21.54 -4.12
CA TYR A 420 -35.18 -22.84 -4.68
C TYR A 420 -36.72 -23.05 -4.76
N LYS A 421 -37.51 -22.00 -4.54
CA LYS A 421 -38.96 -22.07 -4.71
C LYS A 421 -39.43 -22.44 -6.14
N GLY A 422 -38.60 -22.23 -7.14
CA GLY A 422 -38.90 -22.54 -8.55
C GLY A 422 -39.01 -24.03 -8.87
N GLU A 423 -38.66 -24.93 -7.93
CA GLU A 423 -38.93 -26.38 -8.07
C GLU A 423 -40.40 -26.73 -7.90
N THR A 424 -41.20 -25.82 -7.33
CA THR A 424 -42.67 -25.94 -7.25
C THR A 424 -43.31 -24.83 -8.08
N LYS A 425 -44.00 -25.16 -9.18
CA LYS A 425 -44.66 -24.24 -10.12
C LYS A 425 -45.32 -23.05 -9.42
N ALA A 426 -44.78 -21.86 -9.62
CA ALA A 426 -45.44 -20.63 -9.24
C ALA A 426 -45.58 -19.73 -10.48
N ASN A 427 -46.81 -19.33 -10.79
CA ASN A 427 -47.14 -18.35 -11.84
C ASN A 427 -46.48 -17.00 -11.51
N VAL A 428 -45.41 -16.67 -12.19
CA VAL A 428 -44.79 -15.33 -12.13
C VAL A 428 -45.46 -14.49 -13.23
N ILE A 429 -46.24 -13.50 -12.85
CA ILE A 429 -46.75 -12.49 -13.78
C ILE A 429 -45.66 -11.46 -14.03
N PRO A 430 -45.06 -11.36 -15.23
CA PRO A 430 -44.05 -10.38 -15.49
C PRO A 430 -44.62 -8.97 -15.51
N ILE A 431 -44.10 -8.09 -14.69
CA ILE A 431 -44.39 -6.65 -14.74
C ILE A 431 -43.79 -6.09 -16.02
N ARG A 432 -44.65 -5.71 -16.99
CA ARG A 432 -44.23 -5.05 -18.23
C ARG A 432 -43.46 -3.76 -17.91
N LYS A 433 -42.20 -3.66 -18.38
CA LYS A 433 -41.47 -2.39 -18.37
C LYS A 433 -42.31 -1.31 -19.09
N ARG A 434 -42.63 -0.21 -18.41
CA ARG A 434 -43.06 1.00 -19.07
C ARG A 434 -41.96 1.46 -20.02
N LYS A 435 -42.25 1.48 -21.32
CA LYS A 435 -41.41 2.18 -22.32
C LYS A 435 -41.43 3.66 -21.91
N SER A 436 -40.25 4.19 -21.57
CA SER A 436 -40.01 5.63 -21.49
C SER A 436 -40.11 6.18 -22.91
N GLY A 437 -41.17 6.96 -23.16
CA GLY A 437 -41.28 7.83 -24.32
C GLY A 437 -40.30 8.98 -24.24
#